data_d68fd3f92aa9b0fd8aa7be02e84da690
#
_entry.id   d68fd3f92aa9b0fd8aa7be02e84da690
#
_cell.length_a   1.000
_cell.length_b   1.000
_cell.length_c   1.000
_cell.angle_alpha   90.00
_cell.angle_beta   90.00
_cell.angle_gamma   90.00
#
_symmetry.space_group_name_H-M   'P 1'
#
loop_
_entity.id
_entity.type
_entity.pdbx_description
1 polymer ?
#
loop_
_entity_poly.entity_id
_entity_poly.type
_entity_poly.pdbx_seq_one_letter_code
_entity_poly.pdbx_strand_id
1 'polypeptide(L)'
;MYLIRTFETNNKHLLSLNIKRRKMKITQIRENGDTEALSVTDIDLLIEKMKKETKLRPVTGLRQALHFVLPDEPCSLANKLPRVIPAAAFERVNGVKRMKTYNGIVELTIGPLAGKTEVEIVKQKAAELPQTMLAFMGASGKSVKIWTCFTRPDGTLPQTTEEAEVFQAHAYRLAIKCYQPQLPFNILLKEPKLEQFSRLSYDPDLIYRPTPVPFYLSQPCLLYTSPSPRD
;
A
#
# COMPACT_ATOMS: atom_id res chain seq x y z
N MET A 1 -19.42 -9.60 -19.91
CA MET A 1 -18.55 -9.47 -21.09
C MET A 1 -18.54 -8.06 -21.70
N TYR A 2 -19.22 -7.07 -21.12
CA TYR A 2 -19.31 -5.67 -21.63
C TYR A 2 -18.34 -4.68 -20.95
N LEU A 3 -17.72 -5.04 -19.84
CA LEU A 3 -16.83 -4.15 -19.07
C LEU A 3 -15.36 -4.15 -19.53
N ILE A 4 -14.93 -5.11 -20.34
CA ILE A 4 -13.54 -5.23 -20.79
C ILE A 4 -13.28 -4.43 -22.07
N ARG A 5 -14.27 -4.19 -22.91
CA ARG A 5 -14.10 -3.47 -24.19
C ARG A 5 -13.96 -1.95 -24.09
N THR A 6 -14.33 -1.35 -22.96
CA THR A 6 -14.18 0.10 -22.73
C THR A 6 -12.76 0.50 -22.30
N PHE A 7 -11.91 -0.47 -21.96
CA PHE A 7 -10.54 -0.20 -21.53
C PHE A 7 -9.54 0.04 -22.67
N GLU A 8 -9.77 -0.53 -23.85
CA GLU A 8 -8.80 -0.48 -24.95
C GLU A 8 -8.86 0.81 -25.79
N THR A 9 -10.01 1.46 -25.90
CA THR A 9 -10.18 2.64 -26.76
C THR A 9 -9.75 3.96 -26.12
N ASN A 10 -9.68 4.05 -24.80
CA ASN A 10 -9.23 5.27 -24.10
C ASN A 10 -7.70 5.39 -23.91
N ASN A 11 -6.96 4.31 -24.21
CA ASN A 11 -5.52 4.28 -23.92
C ASN A 11 -4.66 5.07 -24.91
N LYS A 12 -5.16 5.38 -26.11
CA LYS A 12 -4.40 6.13 -27.12
C LYS A 12 -4.43 7.65 -26.91
N HIS A 13 -5.42 8.18 -26.18
CA HIS A 13 -5.52 9.63 -25.93
C HIS A 13 -4.80 10.08 -24.64
N LEU A 14 -4.44 9.14 -23.74
CA LEU A 14 -3.76 9.42 -22.47
C LEU A 14 -2.22 9.50 -22.59
N LEU A 15 -1.65 9.11 -23.73
CA LEU A 15 -0.19 9.07 -23.92
C LEU A 15 0.46 10.45 -24.16
N SER A 16 -0.32 11.53 -24.25
CA SER A 16 0.22 12.88 -24.48
C SER A 16 0.14 13.83 -23.28
N LEU A 17 -0.48 13.41 -22.19
CA LEU A 17 -0.45 14.20 -20.96
C LEU A 17 0.91 13.98 -20.27
N ASN A 18 1.74 15.01 -20.26
CA ASN A 18 2.91 15.14 -19.39
C ASN A 18 2.46 15.02 -17.94
N ILE A 19 2.25 13.78 -17.47
CA ILE A 19 1.93 13.52 -16.06
C ILE A 19 3.18 13.89 -15.29
N LYS A 20 3.23 15.14 -14.82
CA LYS A 20 4.26 15.58 -13.87
C LYS A 20 4.28 14.58 -12.72
N ARG A 21 5.41 13.89 -12.57
CA ARG A 21 5.63 12.94 -11.45
C ARG A 21 5.23 13.62 -10.14
N ARG A 22 4.14 13.17 -9.55
CA ARG A 22 3.66 13.69 -8.27
C ARG A 22 4.64 13.24 -7.20
N LYS A 23 5.28 14.19 -6.51
CA LYS A 23 6.08 13.88 -5.32
C LYS A 23 5.14 13.41 -4.21
N MET A 24 5.07 12.10 -3.99
CA MET A 24 4.24 11.53 -2.95
C MET A 24 5.00 11.49 -1.63
N LYS A 25 4.37 12.03 -0.60
CA LYS A 25 4.90 12.03 0.76
C LYS A 25 4.07 11.09 1.62
N ILE A 26 4.74 10.19 2.34
CA ILE A 26 4.13 9.21 3.22
C ILE A 26 4.59 9.42 4.66
N THR A 27 3.81 8.96 5.61
CA THR A 27 4.17 9.03 7.02
C THR A 27 5.05 7.86 7.41
N GLN A 28 6.19 8.14 8.01
CA GLN A 28 7.01 7.15 8.71
C GLN A 28 6.79 7.31 10.22
N ILE A 29 6.52 6.19 10.89
CA ILE A 29 6.36 6.11 12.33
C ILE A 29 7.64 5.48 12.90
N ARG A 30 8.21 6.12 13.92
CA ARG A 30 9.31 5.58 14.71
C ARG A 30 8.90 5.57 16.17
N GLU A 31 9.25 4.54 16.89
CA GLU A 31 9.09 4.48 18.34
C GLU A 31 10.28 5.21 18.99
N ASN A 32 9.99 6.16 19.85
CA ASN A 32 10.95 6.83 20.72
C ASN A 32 10.49 6.61 22.17
N GLY A 33 10.95 5.51 22.78
CA GLY A 33 10.44 5.11 24.10
C GLY A 33 8.92 4.90 24.04
N ASP A 34 8.19 5.54 24.94
CA ASP A 34 6.74 5.43 25.05
C ASP A 34 5.96 6.31 24.03
N THR A 35 6.67 7.06 23.18
CA THR A 35 6.01 7.98 22.22
C THR A 35 6.31 7.59 20.78
N GLU A 36 5.27 7.73 19.93
CA GLU A 36 5.40 7.59 18.49
C GLU A 36 5.79 8.93 17.85
N ALA A 37 6.96 8.97 17.22
CA ALA A 37 7.37 10.11 16.41
C ALA A 37 6.90 9.92 14.96
N LEU A 38 6.14 10.89 14.44
CA LEU A 38 5.71 10.96 13.05
C LEU A 38 6.72 11.80 12.26
N SER A 39 7.15 11.28 11.13
CA SER A 39 7.94 12.02 10.15
C SER A 39 7.39 11.78 8.75
N VAL A 40 7.43 12.81 7.92
CA VAL A 40 7.01 12.72 6.53
C VAL A 40 8.23 12.47 5.65
N THR A 41 8.18 11.44 4.83
CA THR A 41 9.28 11.07 3.91
C THR A 41 8.78 11.02 2.47
N ASP A 42 9.69 11.27 1.54
CA ASP A 42 9.43 11.07 0.11
C ASP A 42 9.44 9.57 -0.19
N ILE A 43 8.53 9.11 -1.04
CA ILE A 43 8.42 7.70 -1.39
C ILE A 43 9.68 7.17 -2.09
N ASP A 44 10.34 7.98 -2.92
CA ASP A 44 11.55 7.56 -3.63
C ASP A 44 12.69 7.29 -2.64
N LEU A 45 12.84 8.14 -1.62
CA LEU A 45 13.83 7.94 -0.55
C LEU A 45 13.53 6.67 0.26
N LEU A 46 12.24 6.36 0.45
CA LEU A 46 11.84 5.13 1.10
C LEU A 46 12.24 3.90 0.26
N ILE A 47 11.96 3.93 -1.05
CA ILE A 47 12.30 2.85 -1.97
C ILE A 47 13.81 2.58 -1.97
N GLU A 48 14.62 3.64 -2.05
CA GLU A 48 16.09 3.52 -1.97
C GLU A 48 16.56 2.91 -0.63
N LYS A 49 15.87 3.23 0.45
CA LYS A 49 16.14 2.63 1.75
C LYS A 49 15.78 1.15 1.79
N MET A 50 14.65 0.76 1.19
CA MET A 50 14.18 -0.63 1.16
C MET A 50 15.09 -1.55 0.34
N LYS A 51 15.80 -1.02 -0.64
CA LYS A 51 16.78 -1.77 -1.45
C LYS A 51 18.11 -2.01 -0.73
N LYS A 52 18.39 -1.29 0.37
CA LYS A 52 19.71 -1.35 1.06
C LYS A 52 19.60 -2.07 2.40
N GLU A 53 20.19 -3.25 2.50
CA GLU A 53 20.20 -4.04 3.74
C GLU A 53 20.79 -3.27 4.93
N THR A 54 21.87 -2.50 4.71
CA THR A 54 22.54 -1.73 5.76
C THR A 54 21.61 -0.75 6.49
N LYS A 55 20.54 -0.31 5.82
CA LYS A 55 19.52 0.57 6.39
C LYS A 55 18.41 -0.18 7.13
N LEU A 56 18.28 -1.48 6.89
CA LEU A 56 17.18 -2.32 7.39
C LEU A 56 17.70 -3.65 7.98
N ARG A 57 18.91 -3.67 8.56
CA ARG A 57 19.47 -4.84 9.28
C ARG A 57 18.48 -5.51 10.24
N PRO A 58 17.60 -4.79 10.97
CA PRO A 58 16.61 -5.45 11.83
C PRO A 58 15.64 -6.37 11.08
N VAL A 59 15.40 -6.14 9.77
CA VAL A 59 14.56 -7.02 8.95
C VAL A 59 15.23 -8.36 8.72
N THR A 60 16.54 -8.34 8.42
CA THR A 60 17.31 -9.59 8.24
C THR A 60 17.37 -10.37 9.56
N GLY A 61 17.61 -9.68 10.68
CA GLY A 61 17.58 -10.30 12.00
C GLY A 61 16.21 -10.89 12.35
N LEU A 62 15.11 -10.21 12.00
CA LEU A 62 13.76 -10.73 12.17
C LEU A 62 13.55 -12.02 11.36
N ARG A 63 13.96 -12.04 10.08
CA ARG A 63 13.81 -13.23 9.23
C ARG A 63 14.61 -14.41 9.75
N GLN A 64 15.83 -14.17 10.25
CA GLN A 64 16.62 -15.20 10.89
C GLN A 64 15.95 -15.72 12.18
N ALA A 65 15.47 -14.84 13.04
CA ALA A 65 14.77 -15.23 14.27
C ALA A 65 13.53 -16.06 13.98
N LEU A 66 12.72 -15.68 12.99
CA LEU A 66 11.52 -16.42 12.57
C LEU A 66 11.82 -17.82 11.98
N HIS A 67 13.06 -18.08 11.61
CA HIS A 67 13.50 -19.39 11.15
C HIS A 67 13.76 -20.35 12.31
N PHE A 68 14.11 -19.83 13.50
CA PHE A 68 14.49 -20.59 14.68
C PHE A 68 13.48 -20.54 15.82
N VAL A 69 12.51 -19.62 15.75
CA VAL A 69 11.47 -19.44 16.78
C VAL A 69 10.22 -20.22 16.41
N LEU A 70 9.60 -20.85 17.40
CA LEU A 70 8.34 -21.55 17.23
C LEU A 70 7.27 -20.59 16.68
N PRO A 71 6.38 -21.06 15.78
CA PRO A 71 5.41 -20.20 15.07
C PRO A 71 4.50 -19.38 15.99
N ASP A 72 4.27 -19.85 17.21
CA ASP A 72 3.32 -19.29 18.17
C ASP A 72 3.94 -18.22 19.09
N GLU A 73 5.26 -18.04 19.10
CA GLU A 73 5.89 -17.01 19.92
C GLU A 73 5.90 -15.65 19.22
N PRO A 74 5.35 -14.60 19.86
CA PRO A 74 5.38 -13.25 19.31
C PRO A 74 6.82 -12.75 19.18
N CYS A 75 7.27 -12.48 17.98
CA CYS A 75 8.61 -11.96 17.72
C CYS A 75 8.67 -10.47 18.07
N SER A 76 9.22 -10.12 19.23
CA SER A 76 9.40 -8.75 19.69
C SER A 76 10.23 -7.86 18.71
N LEU A 77 11.06 -8.49 17.89
CA LEU A 77 11.85 -7.80 16.86
C LEU A 77 10.95 -7.14 15.78
N ALA A 78 9.77 -7.72 15.51
CA ALA A 78 8.83 -7.14 14.56
C ALA A 78 8.33 -5.76 15.01
N ASN A 79 8.20 -5.54 16.30
CA ASN A 79 7.71 -4.27 16.87
C ASN A 79 8.76 -3.16 16.79
N LYS A 80 10.05 -3.52 16.72
CA LYS A 80 11.16 -2.56 16.57
C LYS A 80 11.35 -2.09 15.13
N LEU A 81 10.65 -2.68 14.15
CA LEU A 81 10.78 -2.26 12.76
C LEU A 81 10.08 -0.92 12.53
N PRO A 82 10.71 0.00 11.78
CA PRO A 82 10.05 1.22 11.36
C PRO A 82 8.77 0.91 10.61
N ARG A 83 7.72 1.69 10.87
CA ARG A 83 6.40 1.56 10.25
C ARG A 83 6.15 2.73 9.31
N VAL A 84 5.39 2.50 8.25
CA VAL A 84 4.96 3.53 7.30
C VAL A 84 3.45 3.48 7.09
N ILE A 85 2.84 4.64 6.87
CA ILE A 85 1.45 4.77 6.45
C ILE A 85 1.47 5.23 4.99
N PRO A 86 1.19 4.35 4.01
CA PRO A 86 1.24 4.71 2.60
C PRO A 86 0.08 5.59 2.16
N ALA A 87 -1.11 5.38 2.73
CA ALA A 87 -2.34 6.02 2.29
C ALA A 87 -2.32 7.55 2.45
N ALA A 88 -1.63 8.07 3.47
CA ALA A 88 -1.64 9.50 3.77
C ALA A 88 -0.35 9.98 4.44
N ALA A 89 -0.07 11.28 4.31
CA ALA A 89 0.86 11.99 5.15
C ALA A 89 0.11 12.58 6.36
N PHE A 90 0.61 12.28 7.55
CA PHE A 90 0.09 12.79 8.80
C PHE A 90 1.12 13.70 9.49
N GLU A 91 0.62 14.66 10.25
CA GLU A 91 1.42 15.51 11.13
C GLU A 91 0.75 15.62 12.51
N ARG A 92 1.53 15.99 13.54
CA ARG A 92 0.98 16.32 14.86
C ARG A 92 0.87 17.84 15.00
N VAL A 93 -0.33 18.29 15.29
CA VAL A 93 -0.62 19.70 15.60
C VAL A 93 -1.23 19.75 17.00
N ASN A 94 -0.57 20.42 17.93
CA ASN A 94 -0.99 20.47 19.34
C ASN A 94 -1.24 19.08 19.97
N GLY A 95 -0.35 18.13 19.69
CA GLY A 95 -0.46 16.75 20.18
C GLY A 95 -1.44 15.86 19.42
N VAL A 96 -2.33 16.42 18.61
CA VAL A 96 -3.34 15.70 17.83
C VAL A 96 -2.78 15.33 16.47
N LYS A 97 -2.95 14.06 16.07
CA LYS A 97 -2.60 13.56 14.74
C LYS A 97 -3.63 14.02 13.73
N ARG A 98 -3.19 14.68 12.66
CA ARG A 98 -4.05 15.19 11.58
C ARG A 98 -3.53 14.75 10.23
N MET A 99 -4.44 14.42 9.31
CA MET A 99 -4.11 14.15 7.93
C MET A 99 -3.70 15.45 7.23
N LYS A 100 -2.51 15.47 6.65
CA LYS A 100 -2.00 16.59 5.84
C LYS A 100 -2.34 16.43 4.37
N THR A 101 -2.18 15.20 3.85
CA THR A 101 -2.40 14.90 2.44
C THR A 101 -2.79 13.43 2.30
N TYR A 102 -3.86 13.17 1.58
CA TYR A 102 -4.21 11.82 1.15
C TYR A 102 -3.50 11.47 -0.16
N ASN A 103 -2.96 10.26 -0.27
CA ASN A 103 -2.15 9.83 -1.42
C ASN A 103 -2.91 8.96 -2.42
N GLY A 104 -4.05 8.39 -2.04
CA GLY A 104 -4.78 7.43 -2.86
C GLY A 104 -4.06 6.08 -2.99
N ILE A 105 -3.17 5.75 -2.06
CA ILE A 105 -2.45 4.47 -2.06
C ILE A 105 -3.21 3.46 -1.22
N VAL A 106 -3.47 2.29 -1.82
CA VAL A 106 -4.04 1.13 -1.14
C VAL A 106 -2.96 0.06 -1.02
N GLU A 107 -2.79 -0.50 0.19
CA GLU A 107 -1.94 -1.66 0.42
C GLU A 107 -2.77 -2.93 0.47
N LEU A 108 -2.38 -3.92 -0.35
CA LEU A 108 -2.81 -5.30 -0.25
C LEU A 108 -1.69 -6.14 0.35
N THR A 109 -2.04 -7.17 1.12
CA THR A 109 -1.10 -8.13 1.68
C THR A 109 -1.48 -9.52 1.21
N ILE A 110 -0.54 -10.25 0.64
CA ILE A 110 -0.70 -11.62 0.17
C ILE A 110 0.14 -12.54 1.05
N GLY A 111 -0.43 -13.62 1.51
CA GLY A 111 0.25 -14.62 2.34
C GLY A 111 -0.70 -15.36 3.27
N PRO A 112 -0.18 -16.29 4.12
CA PRO A 112 1.23 -16.66 4.22
C PRO A 112 1.73 -17.39 2.99
N LEU A 113 3.01 -17.17 2.63
CA LEU A 113 3.70 -17.81 1.51
C LEU A 113 4.77 -18.76 2.04
N ALA A 114 5.06 -19.84 1.30
CA ALA A 114 6.01 -20.86 1.74
C ALA A 114 7.46 -20.33 1.71
N GLY A 115 7.82 -19.46 0.76
CA GLY A 115 9.18 -18.96 0.65
C GLY A 115 9.41 -17.98 -0.51
N LYS A 116 10.69 -17.77 -0.81
CA LYS A 116 11.14 -16.75 -1.78
C LYS A 116 10.55 -16.97 -3.18
N THR A 117 10.43 -18.21 -3.64
CA THR A 117 9.89 -18.53 -4.98
C THR A 117 8.44 -18.03 -5.12
N GLU A 118 7.58 -18.31 -4.14
CA GLU A 118 6.19 -17.84 -4.18
C GLU A 118 6.11 -16.31 -4.07
N VAL A 119 6.99 -15.71 -3.27
CA VAL A 119 7.09 -14.24 -3.16
C VAL A 119 7.40 -13.63 -4.53
N GLU A 120 8.37 -14.16 -5.27
CA GLU A 120 8.71 -13.65 -6.60
C GLU A 120 7.57 -13.84 -7.61
N ILE A 121 6.90 -15.00 -7.60
CA ILE A 121 5.72 -15.25 -8.45
C ILE A 121 4.64 -14.19 -8.19
N VAL A 122 4.32 -13.93 -6.92
CA VAL A 122 3.29 -12.93 -6.56
C VAL A 122 3.70 -11.53 -6.98
N LYS A 123 4.97 -11.14 -6.77
CA LYS A 123 5.47 -9.82 -7.20
C LYS A 123 5.35 -9.62 -8.70
N GLN A 124 5.76 -10.62 -9.49
CA GLN A 124 5.69 -10.57 -10.95
C GLN A 124 4.23 -10.49 -11.42
N LYS A 125 3.35 -11.32 -10.88
CA LYS A 125 1.92 -11.28 -11.21
C LYS A 125 1.27 -9.94 -10.87
N ALA A 126 1.60 -9.38 -9.71
CA ALA A 126 1.14 -8.04 -9.35
C ALA A 126 1.64 -6.96 -10.32
N ALA A 127 2.88 -7.07 -10.80
CA ALA A 127 3.49 -6.12 -11.73
C ALA A 127 2.89 -6.15 -13.15
N GLU A 128 2.20 -7.23 -13.54
CA GLU A 128 1.45 -7.30 -14.80
C GLU A 128 0.34 -6.23 -14.85
N LEU A 129 -0.21 -5.86 -13.69
CA LEU A 129 -1.19 -4.78 -13.61
C LEU A 129 -0.49 -3.40 -13.66
N PRO A 130 -0.85 -2.53 -14.62
CA PRO A 130 -0.24 -1.20 -14.74
C PRO A 130 -0.53 -0.27 -13.56
N GLN A 131 -1.51 -0.62 -12.74
CA GLN A 131 -1.90 0.10 -11.52
C GLN A 131 -1.00 -0.20 -10.32
N THR A 132 -0.19 -1.25 -10.40
CA THR A 132 0.77 -1.57 -9.33
C THR A 132 1.89 -0.55 -9.31
N MET A 133 1.97 0.20 -8.23
CA MET A 133 3.06 1.15 -7.97
C MET A 133 4.26 0.46 -7.36
N LEU A 134 4.04 -0.40 -6.37
CA LEU A 134 5.10 -1.06 -5.63
C LEU A 134 4.65 -2.48 -5.26
N ALA A 135 5.53 -3.46 -5.49
CA ALA A 135 5.37 -4.82 -4.98
C ALA A 135 6.67 -5.25 -4.30
N PHE A 136 6.60 -5.69 -3.05
CA PHE A 136 7.78 -6.02 -2.26
C PHE A 136 7.50 -7.13 -1.24
N MET A 137 8.56 -7.82 -0.87
CA MET A 137 8.54 -8.85 0.16
C MET A 137 8.31 -8.23 1.54
N GLY A 138 7.33 -8.73 2.29
CA GLY A 138 7.05 -8.29 3.65
C GLY A 138 8.19 -8.59 4.64
N ALA A 139 8.14 -7.96 5.80
CA ALA A 139 9.23 -8.05 6.78
C ALA A 139 9.51 -9.48 7.27
N SER A 140 8.51 -10.35 7.34
CA SER A 140 8.67 -11.76 7.70
C SER A 140 9.35 -12.62 6.61
N GLY A 141 9.42 -12.15 5.37
CA GLY A 141 9.86 -12.95 4.22
C GLY A 141 8.80 -13.91 3.68
N LYS A 142 7.63 -14.03 4.33
CA LYS A 142 6.54 -14.96 3.99
C LYS A 142 5.26 -14.24 3.53
N SER A 143 5.38 -13.06 3.00
CA SER A 143 4.26 -12.28 2.44
C SER A 143 4.74 -11.32 1.39
N VAL A 144 3.82 -10.90 0.51
CA VAL A 144 4.04 -9.80 -0.43
C VAL A 144 3.10 -8.66 -0.08
N LYS A 145 3.61 -7.46 -0.18
CA LYS A 145 2.86 -6.22 -0.07
C LYS A 145 2.78 -5.56 -1.43
N ILE A 146 1.58 -5.16 -1.83
CA ILE A 146 1.31 -4.48 -3.09
C ILE A 146 0.71 -3.13 -2.77
N TRP A 147 1.30 -2.07 -3.30
CA TRP A 147 0.73 -0.72 -3.27
C TRP A 147 0.20 -0.37 -4.64
N THR A 148 -1.05 0.01 -4.70
CA THR A 148 -1.74 0.42 -5.92
C THR A 148 -2.35 1.79 -5.75
N CYS A 149 -2.49 2.55 -6.84
CA CYS A 149 -2.92 3.94 -6.81
C CYS A 149 -4.34 4.11 -7.29
N PHE A 150 -5.06 5.02 -6.63
CA PHE A 150 -6.43 5.40 -6.92
C PHE A 150 -6.57 6.92 -7.01
N THR A 151 -7.43 7.38 -7.91
CA THR A 151 -7.84 8.78 -8.03
C THR A 151 -9.33 8.87 -8.40
N ARG A 152 -9.88 10.07 -8.32
CA ARG A 152 -11.14 10.39 -9.02
C ARG A 152 -10.88 10.44 -10.54
N PRO A 153 -11.92 10.36 -11.39
CA PRO A 153 -11.76 10.43 -12.85
C PRO A 153 -11.07 11.70 -13.37
N ASP A 154 -11.19 12.80 -12.62
CA ASP A 154 -10.53 14.08 -12.90
C ASP A 154 -9.08 14.16 -12.39
N GLY A 155 -8.56 13.06 -11.82
CA GLY A 155 -7.22 12.99 -11.24
C GLY A 155 -7.10 13.58 -9.84
N THR A 156 -8.18 14.12 -9.26
CA THR A 156 -8.17 14.67 -7.91
C THR A 156 -8.25 13.59 -6.84
N LEU A 157 -7.95 13.98 -5.59
CA LEU A 157 -8.07 13.12 -4.41
C LEU A 157 -8.89 13.84 -3.32
N PRO A 158 -9.52 13.10 -2.41
CA PRO A 158 -10.13 13.64 -1.21
C PRO A 158 -9.21 14.60 -0.45
N GLN A 159 -9.78 15.68 0.06
CA GLN A 159 -9.05 16.70 0.81
C GLN A 159 -9.35 16.63 2.32
N THR A 160 -10.52 16.14 2.71
CA THR A 160 -10.89 15.96 4.11
C THR A 160 -10.64 14.53 4.57
N THR A 161 -10.50 14.34 5.88
CA THR A 161 -10.26 12.99 6.46
C THR A 161 -11.47 12.08 6.22
N GLU A 162 -12.68 12.60 6.41
CA GLU A 162 -13.94 11.87 6.27
C GLU A 162 -14.13 11.36 4.82
N GLU A 163 -13.91 12.23 3.83
CA GLU A 163 -13.95 11.82 2.42
C GLU A 163 -12.88 10.79 2.10
N ALA A 164 -11.67 10.95 2.66
CA ALA A 164 -10.56 10.05 2.42
C ALA A 164 -10.80 8.66 3.02
N GLU A 165 -11.44 8.56 4.20
CA GLU A 165 -11.81 7.27 4.81
C GLU A 165 -12.81 6.51 3.93
N VAL A 166 -13.87 7.18 3.48
CA VAL A 166 -14.85 6.59 2.58
C VAL A 166 -14.20 6.15 1.27
N PHE A 167 -13.39 7.03 0.68
CA PHE A 167 -12.67 6.73 -0.56
C PHE A 167 -11.72 5.54 -0.39
N GLN A 168 -10.94 5.50 0.70
CA GLN A 168 -10.01 4.41 1.00
C GLN A 168 -10.72 3.06 1.13
N ALA A 169 -11.89 3.03 1.80
CA ALA A 169 -12.67 1.82 1.95
C ALA A 169 -13.16 1.25 0.61
N HIS A 170 -13.61 2.11 -0.29
CA HIS A 170 -14.04 1.70 -1.64
C HIS A 170 -12.85 1.29 -2.52
N ALA A 171 -11.76 2.06 -2.48
CA ALA A 171 -10.54 1.77 -3.19
C ALA A 171 -9.98 0.39 -2.80
N TYR A 172 -9.97 0.08 -1.50
CA TYR A 172 -9.53 -1.22 -0.98
C TYR A 172 -10.38 -2.38 -1.53
N ARG A 173 -11.72 -2.25 -1.49
CA ARG A 173 -12.64 -3.28 -2.02
C ARG A 173 -12.43 -3.49 -3.53
N LEU A 174 -12.27 -2.40 -4.28
CA LEU A 174 -12.02 -2.48 -5.71
C LEU A 174 -10.64 -3.10 -6.00
N ALA A 175 -9.61 -2.73 -5.24
CA ALA A 175 -8.29 -3.34 -5.36
C ALA A 175 -8.35 -4.86 -5.19
N ILE A 176 -9.05 -5.36 -4.15
CA ILE A 176 -9.23 -6.80 -3.95
C ILE A 176 -9.89 -7.44 -5.17
N LYS A 177 -10.98 -6.86 -5.67
CA LYS A 177 -11.70 -7.40 -6.85
C LYS A 177 -10.83 -7.47 -8.09
N CYS A 178 -9.93 -6.51 -8.28
CA CYS A 178 -9.04 -6.46 -9.45
C CYS A 178 -7.83 -7.39 -9.31
N TYR A 179 -7.25 -7.48 -8.12
CA TYR A 179 -6.02 -8.25 -7.91
C TYR A 179 -6.26 -9.72 -7.61
N GLN A 180 -7.30 -10.09 -6.84
CA GLN A 180 -7.52 -11.48 -6.42
C GLN A 180 -7.59 -12.47 -7.59
N PRO A 181 -8.27 -12.18 -8.73
CA PRO A 181 -8.30 -13.08 -9.88
C PRO A 181 -6.95 -13.26 -10.60
N GLN A 182 -6.02 -12.32 -10.42
CA GLN A 182 -4.70 -12.32 -11.06
C GLN A 182 -3.62 -13.00 -10.22
N LEU A 183 -3.90 -13.20 -8.94
CA LEU A 183 -2.94 -13.71 -7.98
C LEU A 183 -3.20 -15.18 -7.67
N PRO A 184 -2.13 -16.02 -7.61
CA PRO A 184 -2.27 -17.45 -7.28
C PRO A 184 -2.52 -17.73 -5.80
N PHE A 185 -2.44 -16.70 -4.94
CA PHE A 185 -2.63 -16.81 -3.49
C PHE A 185 -3.64 -15.77 -3.01
N ASN A 186 -4.25 -16.05 -1.85
CA ASN A 186 -5.28 -15.20 -1.29
C ASN A 186 -4.73 -13.89 -0.73
N ILE A 187 -5.48 -12.82 -0.96
CA ILE A 187 -5.28 -11.53 -0.29
C ILE A 187 -5.78 -11.64 1.14
N LEU A 188 -4.94 -11.26 2.11
CA LEU A 188 -5.32 -11.18 3.51
C LEU A 188 -6.24 -9.97 3.72
N LEU A 189 -7.50 -10.26 4.01
CA LEU A 189 -8.51 -9.22 4.23
C LEU A 189 -8.21 -8.46 5.52
N LYS A 190 -8.28 -7.13 5.44
CA LYS A 190 -8.10 -6.20 6.56
C LYS A 190 -9.19 -5.14 6.53
N GLU A 191 -9.46 -4.55 7.69
CA GLU A 191 -10.27 -3.35 7.73
C GLU A 191 -9.51 -2.19 7.08
N PRO A 192 -10.08 -1.51 6.06
CA PRO A 192 -9.41 -0.42 5.36
C PRO A 192 -9.41 0.86 6.21
N LYS A 193 -8.30 1.15 6.88
CA LYS A 193 -8.11 2.38 7.66
C LYS A 193 -7.07 3.28 7.00
N LEU A 194 -7.27 4.60 7.03
CA LEU A 194 -6.28 5.57 6.55
C LEU A 194 -4.94 5.43 7.27
N GLU A 195 -4.99 5.14 8.56
CA GLU A 195 -3.83 4.97 9.43
C GLU A 195 -3.21 3.58 9.38
N GLN A 196 -3.70 2.71 8.48
CA GLN A 196 -3.13 1.37 8.32
C GLN A 196 -1.65 1.47 8.00
N PHE A 197 -0.84 0.97 8.92
CA PHE A 197 0.60 0.97 8.75
C PHE A 197 1.12 -0.34 8.15
N SER A 198 2.24 -0.24 7.48
CA SER A 198 3.07 -1.35 7.02
C SER A 198 4.43 -1.29 7.69
N ARG A 199 4.95 -2.44 8.15
CA ARG A 199 6.34 -2.51 8.59
C ARG A 199 7.27 -2.38 7.40
N LEU A 200 8.31 -1.57 7.53
CA LEU A 200 9.35 -1.48 6.51
C LEU A 200 10.03 -2.84 6.34
N SER A 201 10.32 -3.16 5.10
CA SER A 201 10.97 -4.40 4.71
C SER A 201 12.20 -4.12 3.87
N TYR A 202 13.20 -5.00 3.95
CA TYR A 202 14.31 -5.07 3.02
C TYR A 202 13.96 -6.00 1.87
N ASP A 203 13.98 -5.49 0.65
CA ASP A 203 13.80 -6.26 -0.57
C ASP A 203 14.60 -5.58 -1.71
N PRO A 204 15.79 -6.13 -2.07
CA PRO A 204 16.60 -5.56 -3.15
C PRO A 204 15.91 -5.70 -4.51
N ASP A 205 15.07 -6.74 -4.66
CA ASP A 205 14.39 -7.11 -5.88
C ASP A 205 12.94 -6.59 -5.92
N LEU A 206 12.62 -5.56 -5.12
CA LEU A 206 11.29 -4.93 -5.16
C LEU A 206 10.97 -4.36 -6.53
N ILE A 207 9.70 -4.45 -6.93
CA ILE A 207 9.23 -3.89 -8.18
C ILE A 207 8.62 -2.52 -7.91
N TYR A 208 9.13 -1.49 -8.55
CA TYR A 208 8.65 -0.11 -8.38
C TYR A 208 8.37 0.56 -9.71
N ARG A 209 7.16 1.10 -9.85
CA ARG A 209 6.71 1.91 -10.98
C ARG A 209 6.40 3.32 -10.48
N PRO A 210 7.28 4.31 -10.78
CA PRO A 210 7.14 5.68 -10.26
C PRO A 210 5.89 6.41 -10.75
N THR A 211 5.36 6.01 -11.91
CA THR A 211 4.18 6.60 -12.54
C THR A 211 3.19 5.49 -12.92
N PRO A 212 2.51 4.87 -11.92
CA PRO A 212 1.50 3.86 -12.20
C PRO A 212 0.27 4.51 -12.84
N VAL A 213 -0.47 3.74 -13.61
CA VAL A 213 -1.81 4.14 -14.07
C VAL A 213 -2.77 4.01 -12.89
N PRO A 214 -3.44 5.05 -12.42
CA PRO A 214 -4.35 4.91 -11.27
C PRO A 214 -5.62 4.16 -11.65
N PHE A 215 -6.22 3.46 -10.70
CA PHE A 215 -7.63 3.10 -10.78
C PHE A 215 -8.49 4.34 -10.54
N TYR A 216 -9.63 4.41 -11.23
CA TYR A 216 -10.55 5.52 -11.09
C TYR A 216 -11.76 5.12 -10.24
N LEU A 217 -12.07 5.93 -9.22
CA LEU A 217 -13.31 5.81 -8.43
C LEU A 217 -14.21 7.01 -8.71
N SER A 218 -15.37 6.76 -9.31
CA SER A 218 -16.41 7.76 -9.52
C SER A 218 -17.29 7.95 -8.29
N GLN A 219 -17.87 9.14 -8.10
CA GLN A 219 -18.77 9.43 -6.98
C GLN A 219 -19.99 8.48 -6.87
N PRO A 220 -20.62 8.00 -7.96
CA PRO A 220 -21.71 7.04 -7.83
C PRO A 220 -21.34 5.76 -7.11
N CYS A 221 -20.09 5.30 -7.24
CA CYS A 221 -19.62 4.12 -6.51
C CYS A 221 -19.53 4.36 -4.99
N LEU A 222 -19.40 5.62 -4.56
CA LEU A 222 -19.29 6.00 -3.16
C LEU A 222 -20.67 6.10 -2.47
N LEU A 223 -21.74 6.37 -3.22
CA LEU A 223 -23.08 6.59 -2.67
C LEU A 223 -23.86 5.28 -2.41
N TYR A 224 -23.52 4.19 -3.10
CA TYR A 224 -24.30 2.93 -3.03
C TYR A 224 -24.00 2.04 -1.81
N THR A 225 -23.21 2.48 -0.86
CA THR A 225 -22.78 1.65 0.31
C THR A 225 -23.11 2.28 1.68
N SER A 226 -23.90 3.34 1.73
CA SER A 226 -24.54 3.70 2.99
C SER A 226 -25.53 2.60 3.35
N PRO A 227 -25.42 1.93 4.53
CA PRO A 227 -26.47 1.05 4.98
C PRO A 227 -27.75 1.90 5.08
N SER A 228 -28.81 1.47 4.39
CA SER A 228 -30.14 2.01 4.62
C SER A 228 -30.44 1.93 6.12
N PRO A 229 -30.86 3.01 6.77
CA PRO A 229 -31.38 2.88 8.12
C PRO A 229 -32.55 1.89 8.02
N ARG A 230 -32.41 0.76 8.66
CA ARG A 230 -33.52 -0.15 8.87
C ARG A 230 -34.30 0.44 10.05
N ASP A 231 -35.52 0.80 9.75
CA ASP A 231 -36.57 1.03 10.72
C ASP A 231 -36.69 -0.12 11.72
#